data_109f666251b585d0541a198f6e820cf6
#
_entry.id   109f666251b585d0541a198f6e820cf6
#
_cell.length_a   1.000
_cell.length_b   1.000
_cell.length_c   1.000
_cell.angle_alpha   90.00
_cell.angle_beta   90.00
_cell.angle_gamma   90.00
#
_symmetry.space_group_name_H-M   'P 1'
#
loop_
_entity.id
_entity.type
_entity.pdbx_description
1 polymer ?
#
loop_
_entity_poly.entity_id
_entity_poly.type
_entity_poly.pdbx_seq_one_letter_code
_entity_poly.pdbx_strand_id
1 'polypeptide(L)'
;MKKKISLIFLSALVLISCSSNETVNRVKPVKANGDYGHSLPPNIQRGTREKIKLENTVFKKMGLPLPYNTFGEPIPYLVPVNDNHKESFSVFEEYNENRALKYFKDLSVRGHGDNSPYWRWKTSIKKSDLYSKAANRLIAIYRNNPRNVLTLVNGEWQQVPIKNVGTVQDIIVAARGESGIITHMLVITSNGKYLVAKEFNVRKLLATNNALYGSKGEEGTYNSKPVIPNVTSLPSAYLALEEEGGYINIYGGGFGHGVGMSQFAAGALAKNGESYKNILKRYYTDIKLSTVESVLGKDREIKVGITTNGSLEHGRLSISSSENKAQIYNDDFDITVGENERVDVRNTSGAVTITLENGKTYKTKNPLNFYAKGEYITLSPVRKGHTSSPKYRGIITVIPRGSSLRVINTLDIEKYLLQVVPSEMPKSFGVEALKVQAVAARTYAVSDILKGKYANDGFHIKDTVESQVYNNQVENEEATRAIEETAGEIMTYNGMPIDAKYFSTSSGFTSHASNVW
;
A
#
# COMPACT_ATOMS: atom_id res chain seq x y z
N MET A 1 -13.65 -2.44 -38.45
CA MET A 1 -12.58 -1.67 -37.81
C MET A 1 -12.55 -2.03 -36.34
N LYS A 2 -11.65 -2.94 -35.94
CA LYS A 2 -11.53 -3.39 -34.55
C LYS A 2 -10.68 -2.36 -33.79
N LYS A 3 -11.29 -1.58 -32.90
CA LYS A 3 -10.55 -0.75 -31.95
C LYS A 3 -9.77 -1.65 -31.00
N LYS A 4 -8.46 -1.66 -31.11
CA LYS A 4 -7.55 -2.22 -30.12
C LYS A 4 -7.68 -1.38 -28.86
N ILE A 5 -8.34 -1.90 -27.85
CA ILE A 5 -8.26 -1.38 -26.49
C ILE A 5 -6.87 -1.74 -26.01
N SER A 6 -6.01 -0.76 -25.92
CA SER A 6 -4.68 -0.90 -25.33
C SER A 6 -4.90 -1.10 -23.84
N LEU A 7 -4.80 -2.34 -23.38
CA LEU A 7 -4.65 -2.68 -21.97
C LEU A 7 -3.30 -2.10 -21.55
N ILE A 8 -3.29 -0.89 -21.01
CA ILE A 8 -2.12 -0.35 -20.33
C ILE A 8 -1.99 -1.13 -19.04
N PHE A 9 -1.05 -2.04 -19.06
CA PHE A 9 -0.64 -2.88 -17.95
C PHE A 9 -0.26 -2.01 -16.75
N LEU A 10 -0.97 -2.17 -15.66
CA LEU A 10 -0.50 -1.94 -14.30
C LEU A 10 0.55 -3.03 -13.94
N SER A 11 1.57 -3.15 -14.76
CA SER A 11 2.62 -4.16 -14.63
C SER A 11 3.89 -3.56 -14.10
N ALA A 12 3.85 -2.99 -12.91
CA ALA A 12 5.06 -2.75 -12.14
C ALA A 12 4.74 -2.53 -10.65
N LEU A 13 3.83 -3.31 -10.09
CA LEU A 13 3.87 -3.53 -8.65
C LEU A 13 4.91 -4.62 -8.36
N VAL A 14 6.17 -4.29 -8.56
CA VAL A 14 7.25 -5.00 -7.89
C VAL A 14 7.07 -4.71 -6.41
N LEU A 15 6.50 -5.67 -5.72
CA LEU A 15 6.45 -5.71 -4.26
C LEU A 15 7.88 -5.75 -3.72
N ILE A 16 8.48 -4.58 -3.57
CA ILE A 16 9.69 -4.44 -2.77
C ILE A 16 9.24 -4.39 -1.32
N SER A 17 9.72 -5.33 -0.56
CA SER A 17 9.46 -5.52 0.86
C SER A 17 9.71 -4.24 1.66
N CYS A 18 8.72 -3.80 2.44
CA CYS A 18 8.97 -2.96 3.60
C CYS A 18 9.89 -3.68 4.58
N SER A 19 11.17 -3.42 4.53
CA SER A 19 12.10 -3.72 5.61
C SER A 19 12.30 -2.43 6.41
N SER A 20 11.44 -2.20 7.40
CA SER A 20 11.73 -1.21 8.44
C SER A 20 12.43 -1.91 9.59
N ASN A 21 13.75 -2.04 9.49
CA ASN A 21 14.59 -2.15 10.67
C ASN A 21 14.93 -0.72 11.13
N GLU A 22 14.11 -0.14 11.96
CA GLU A 22 14.49 1.00 12.77
C GLU A 22 14.00 0.79 14.18
N THR A 23 14.96 0.70 15.09
CA THR A 23 14.80 0.95 16.53
C THR A 23 14.22 2.33 16.69
N VAL A 24 12.93 2.41 17.01
CA VAL A 24 12.24 3.67 17.32
C VAL A 24 12.81 4.19 18.63
N ASN A 25 13.81 5.04 18.56
CA ASN A 25 14.09 5.99 19.64
C ASN A 25 12.90 6.94 19.72
N ARG A 26 12.13 6.83 20.80
CA ARG A 26 10.97 7.69 21.10
C ARG A 26 11.43 9.15 21.16
N VAL A 27 11.25 9.88 20.07
CA VAL A 27 11.20 11.34 20.12
C VAL A 27 9.86 11.68 20.79
N LYS A 28 9.91 12.46 21.87
CA LYS A 28 8.70 12.96 22.53
C LYS A 28 7.86 13.68 21.48
N PRO A 29 6.59 13.32 21.28
CA PRO A 29 5.72 14.05 20.37
C PRO A 29 5.56 15.48 20.87
N VAL A 30 5.67 16.43 19.94
CA VAL A 30 5.18 17.79 20.17
C VAL A 30 3.72 17.64 20.61
N LYS A 31 3.39 18.13 21.79
CA LYS A 31 2.03 18.12 22.31
C LYS A 31 1.16 18.98 21.38
N ALA A 32 0.53 18.35 20.37
CA ALA A 32 -0.75 18.82 19.94
C ALA A 32 -1.70 18.59 21.12
N ASN A 33 -2.34 19.63 21.63
CA ASN A 33 -3.31 19.55 22.71
C ASN A 33 -4.53 18.75 22.23
N GLY A 34 -4.48 17.45 22.33
CA GLY A 34 -5.53 16.51 22.00
C GLY A 34 -5.06 15.12 22.40
N ASP A 35 -5.66 14.62 23.44
CA ASP A 35 -5.46 13.26 23.91
C ASP A 35 -5.93 12.28 22.82
N TYR A 36 -5.00 11.58 22.15
CA TYR A 36 -5.29 10.55 21.16
C TYR A 36 -5.81 9.26 21.80
N GLY A 37 -6.48 9.38 22.94
CA GLY A 37 -7.21 8.30 23.56
C GLY A 37 -8.42 7.92 22.70
N HIS A 38 -8.26 6.96 21.80
CA HIS A 38 -9.38 6.29 21.15
C HIS A 38 -10.22 5.56 22.20
N SER A 39 -11.16 6.27 22.82
CA SER A 39 -12.22 5.62 23.60
C SER A 39 -13.15 4.93 22.59
N LEU A 40 -13.07 3.61 22.54
CA LEU A 40 -14.05 2.78 21.84
C LEU A 40 -15.46 3.07 22.40
N PRO A 41 -16.51 3.01 21.56
CA PRO A 41 -17.88 3.06 22.05
C PRO A 41 -18.06 2.06 23.22
N PRO A 42 -18.78 2.41 24.27
CA PRO A 42 -18.81 1.64 25.53
C PRO A 42 -19.32 0.19 25.39
N ASN A 43 -19.86 -0.21 24.26
CA ASN A 43 -20.44 -1.54 24.03
C ASN A 43 -19.53 -2.53 23.27
N ILE A 44 -18.28 -2.15 22.91
CA ILE A 44 -17.33 -3.10 22.33
C ILE A 44 -16.38 -3.53 23.43
N GLN A 45 -16.73 -4.59 24.14
CA GLN A 45 -15.78 -5.28 25.01
C GLN A 45 -14.69 -5.89 24.15
N ARG A 46 -13.51 -5.26 24.20
CA ARG A 46 -12.28 -5.68 23.53
C ARG A 46 -11.97 -7.13 23.94
N GLY A 47 -11.64 -7.95 23.00
CA GLY A 47 -11.20 -9.33 23.24
C GLY A 47 -12.30 -10.39 23.26
N THR A 48 -13.57 -10.07 23.51
CA THR A 48 -14.60 -11.10 23.61
C THR A 48 -15.06 -11.61 22.24
N ARG A 49 -15.26 -10.73 21.26
CA ARG A 49 -15.65 -11.13 19.88
C ARG A 49 -14.51 -11.83 19.13
N GLU A 50 -13.29 -11.34 19.28
CA GLU A 50 -12.11 -11.93 18.63
C GLU A 50 -11.74 -13.26 19.29
N LYS A 51 -11.87 -13.37 20.60
CA LYS A 51 -11.69 -14.62 21.35
C LYS A 51 -12.70 -15.68 20.91
N ILE A 52 -13.97 -15.34 20.78
CA ILE A 52 -15.04 -16.25 20.30
C ILE A 52 -14.77 -16.72 18.87
N LYS A 53 -14.25 -15.85 17.98
CA LYS A 53 -13.89 -16.23 16.60
C LYS A 53 -12.72 -17.21 16.56
N LEU A 54 -11.73 -17.06 17.44
CA LEU A 54 -10.59 -17.96 17.52
C LEU A 54 -10.95 -19.30 18.17
N GLU A 55 -11.88 -19.34 19.11
CA GLU A 55 -12.33 -20.56 19.79
C GLU A 55 -12.95 -21.61 18.84
N ASN A 56 -13.54 -21.19 17.73
CA ASN A 56 -14.12 -22.08 16.71
C ASN A 56 -13.17 -22.44 15.57
N THR A 57 -11.89 -22.11 15.69
CA THR A 57 -10.86 -22.28 14.66
C THR A 57 -10.11 -23.61 14.80
N VAL A 58 -9.07 -23.78 13.98
CA VAL A 58 -8.10 -24.88 14.05
C VAL A 58 -7.48 -25.05 15.43
N PHE A 59 -7.29 -23.96 16.20
CA PHE A 59 -6.73 -24.02 17.54
C PHE A 59 -7.51 -24.99 18.45
N LYS A 60 -8.83 -24.84 18.52
CA LYS A 60 -9.69 -25.75 19.29
C LYS A 60 -9.67 -27.17 18.73
N LYS A 61 -9.77 -27.34 17.41
CA LYS A 61 -9.78 -28.66 16.75
C LYS A 61 -8.49 -29.45 17.00
N MET A 62 -7.36 -28.76 17.11
CA MET A 62 -6.04 -29.37 17.32
C MET A 62 -5.58 -29.33 18.77
N GLY A 63 -6.40 -28.87 19.73
CA GLY A 63 -6.01 -28.70 21.12
C GLY A 63 -4.88 -27.72 21.35
N LEU A 64 -4.77 -26.68 20.47
CA LEU A 64 -3.73 -25.67 20.58
C LEU A 64 -4.21 -24.47 21.40
N PRO A 65 -3.32 -23.79 22.13
CA PRO A 65 -3.67 -22.57 22.86
C PRO A 65 -4.02 -21.46 21.86
N LEU A 66 -4.87 -20.52 22.29
CA LEU A 66 -5.19 -19.33 21.51
C LEU A 66 -4.02 -18.35 21.51
N PRO A 67 -3.67 -17.74 20.36
CA PRO A 67 -2.65 -16.71 20.33
C PRO A 67 -3.21 -15.40 20.89
N TYR A 68 -2.54 -14.84 21.88
CA TYR A 68 -2.87 -13.53 22.44
C TYR A 68 -2.03 -12.43 21.77
N ASN A 69 -2.61 -11.23 21.66
CA ASN A 69 -1.91 -10.01 21.17
C ASN A 69 -1.35 -10.05 19.74
N THR A 70 -1.98 -10.81 18.86
CA THR A 70 -1.58 -10.90 17.44
C THR A 70 -2.41 -10.00 16.52
N PHE A 71 -3.50 -9.43 16.99
CA PHE A 71 -4.34 -8.49 16.27
C PHE A 71 -3.90 -7.04 16.52
N GLY A 72 -4.11 -6.19 15.51
CA GLY A 72 -3.92 -4.75 15.65
C GLY A 72 -5.05 -4.08 16.44
N GLU A 73 -4.92 -2.78 16.64
CA GLU A 73 -5.97 -1.98 17.26
C GLU A 73 -7.12 -1.74 16.28
N PRO A 74 -8.38 -1.86 16.71
CA PRO A 74 -9.52 -1.48 15.88
C PRO A 74 -9.49 0.02 15.54
N ILE A 75 -9.75 0.33 14.28
CA ILE A 75 -9.91 1.72 13.82
C ILE A 75 -11.38 1.94 13.50
N PRO A 76 -12.09 2.84 14.22
CA PRO A 76 -13.56 2.92 14.17
C PRO A 76 -14.15 3.18 12.78
N TYR A 77 -13.45 3.93 11.96
CA TYR A 77 -13.87 4.30 10.61
C TYR A 77 -13.38 3.33 9.51
N LEU A 78 -12.57 2.31 9.84
CA LEU A 78 -12.09 1.27 8.92
C LEU A 78 -12.71 -0.08 9.28
N VAL A 79 -14.00 -0.20 9.04
CA VAL A 79 -14.79 -1.41 9.29
C VAL A 79 -15.07 -2.16 7.99
N PRO A 80 -15.42 -3.45 8.06
CA PRO A 80 -15.74 -4.24 6.87
C PRO A 80 -16.94 -3.68 6.09
N VAL A 81 -16.80 -3.66 4.77
CA VAL A 81 -17.84 -3.29 3.83
C VAL A 81 -18.13 -4.49 2.92
N ASN A 82 -19.41 -4.73 2.64
CA ASN A 82 -19.84 -5.77 1.71
C ASN A 82 -19.98 -5.19 0.31
N ASP A 83 -19.13 -5.64 -0.61
CA ASP A 83 -19.17 -5.28 -2.04
C ASP A 83 -19.87 -6.35 -2.90
N ASN A 84 -20.32 -7.47 -2.33
CA ASN A 84 -21.10 -8.48 -3.05
C ASN A 84 -22.53 -8.00 -3.29
N HIS A 85 -23.15 -8.49 -4.36
CA HIS A 85 -24.57 -8.24 -4.64
C HIS A 85 -25.50 -9.19 -3.89
N LYS A 86 -25.11 -10.44 -3.67
CA LYS A 86 -25.97 -11.49 -3.08
C LYS A 86 -25.39 -12.10 -1.81
N GLU A 87 -24.06 -12.23 -1.74
CA GLU A 87 -23.42 -12.86 -0.60
C GLU A 87 -23.31 -11.91 0.59
N SER A 88 -23.39 -12.45 1.79
CA SER A 88 -23.20 -11.71 3.06
C SER A 88 -21.98 -12.22 3.82
N PHE A 89 -21.58 -11.54 4.89
CA PHE A 89 -20.50 -11.98 5.77
C PHE A 89 -20.71 -13.37 6.38
N SER A 90 -21.96 -13.88 6.40
CA SER A 90 -22.29 -15.23 6.88
C SER A 90 -21.55 -16.35 6.15
N VAL A 91 -21.01 -16.09 4.95
CA VAL A 91 -20.12 -17.02 4.24
C VAL A 91 -18.91 -17.41 5.10
N PHE A 92 -18.45 -16.51 5.98
CA PHE A 92 -17.27 -16.70 6.81
C PHE A 92 -17.56 -16.68 8.33
N GLU A 93 -18.83 -16.64 8.76
CA GLU A 93 -19.20 -16.60 10.19
C GLU A 93 -18.75 -17.82 10.97
N GLU A 94 -18.81 -19.00 10.33
CA GLU A 94 -18.28 -20.23 10.87
C GLU A 94 -16.95 -20.55 10.20
N TYR A 95 -15.96 -20.96 11.00
CA TYR A 95 -14.70 -21.43 10.47
C TYR A 95 -14.91 -22.72 9.67
N ASN A 96 -15.01 -22.58 8.35
CA ASN A 96 -15.23 -23.69 7.41
C ASN A 96 -14.44 -23.45 6.11
N GLU A 97 -13.28 -24.11 6.01
CA GLU A 97 -12.39 -23.96 4.85
C GLU A 97 -13.04 -24.48 3.55
N ASN A 98 -13.94 -25.46 3.61
CA ASN A 98 -14.67 -25.93 2.42
C ASN A 98 -15.64 -24.85 1.90
N ARG A 99 -16.27 -24.08 2.81
CA ARG A 99 -17.13 -22.97 2.42
C ARG A 99 -16.31 -21.83 1.82
N ALA A 100 -15.15 -21.51 2.42
CA ALA A 100 -14.22 -20.53 1.87
C ALA A 100 -13.71 -20.97 0.49
N LEU A 101 -13.36 -22.24 0.32
CA LEU A 101 -12.92 -22.80 -0.96
C LEU A 101 -14.03 -22.67 -2.02
N LYS A 102 -15.26 -23.07 -1.69
CA LYS A 102 -16.41 -22.92 -2.57
C LYS A 102 -16.60 -21.47 -3.01
N TYR A 103 -16.54 -20.52 -2.09
CA TYR A 103 -16.70 -19.09 -2.37
C TYR A 103 -15.61 -18.55 -3.31
N PHE A 104 -14.33 -18.89 -3.07
CA PHE A 104 -13.24 -18.37 -3.91
C PHE A 104 -13.11 -19.09 -5.26
N LYS A 105 -13.63 -20.30 -5.40
CA LYS A 105 -13.71 -21.03 -6.68
C LYS A 105 -14.89 -20.57 -7.54
N ASP A 106 -15.92 -19.98 -6.94
CA ASP A 106 -17.15 -19.60 -7.62
C ASP A 106 -16.94 -18.32 -8.45
N LEU A 107 -16.88 -18.50 -9.76
CA LEU A 107 -16.76 -17.42 -10.74
C LEU A 107 -18.09 -16.74 -11.06
N SER A 108 -19.22 -17.22 -10.52
CA SER A 108 -20.54 -16.61 -10.67
C SER A 108 -20.86 -15.54 -9.62
N VAL A 109 -20.05 -15.46 -8.56
CA VAL A 109 -20.19 -14.41 -7.52
C VAL A 109 -19.97 -13.05 -8.13
N ARG A 110 -20.95 -12.15 -7.97
CA ARG A 110 -20.98 -10.79 -8.49
C ARG A 110 -20.92 -9.76 -7.39
N GLY A 111 -20.37 -8.59 -7.72
CA GLY A 111 -20.28 -7.47 -6.80
C GLY A 111 -19.69 -6.22 -7.43
N HIS A 112 -19.60 -5.16 -6.64
CA HIS A 112 -18.96 -3.94 -7.09
C HIS A 112 -17.46 -4.20 -7.33
N GLY A 113 -17.01 -3.95 -8.56
CA GLY A 113 -15.61 -4.18 -8.97
C GLY A 113 -15.30 -5.58 -9.50
N ASP A 114 -16.31 -6.41 -9.80
CA ASP A 114 -16.15 -7.75 -10.39
C ASP A 114 -15.59 -7.75 -11.82
N ASN A 115 -15.53 -6.59 -12.45
CA ASN A 115 -14.82 -6.35 -13.72
C ASN A 115 -13.29 -6.31 -13.56
N SER A 116 -12.77 -6.33 -12.34
CA SER A 116 -11.34 -6.46 -12.09
C SER A 116 -10.86 -7.88 -12.41
N PRO A 117 -9.71 -8.06 -13.09
CA PRO A 117 -9.13 -9.38 -13.31
C PRO A 117 -8.69 -10.05 -12.00
N TYR A 118 -8.67 -9.29 -10.90
CA TYR A 118 -8.33 -9.78 -9.56
C TYR A 118 -9.57 -10.08 -8.69
N TRP A 119 -10.78 -9.89 -9.18
CA TRP A 119 -12.00 -10.24 -8.43
C TRP A 119 -12.00 -11.71 -7.99
N ARG A 120 -11.57 -12.60 -8.90
CA ARG A 120 -11.22 -13.99 -8.61
C ARG A 120 -9.93 -14.32 -9.32
N TRP A 121 -9.10 -15.10 -8.68
CA TRP A 121 -7.84 -15.55 -9.26
C TRP A 121 -7.45 -16.94 -8.76
N LYS A 122 -6.60 -17.63 -9.56
CA LYS A 122 -6.03 -18.92 -9.19
C LYS A 122 -4.56 -19.02 -9.55
N THR A 123 -3.84 -19.82 -8.79
CA THR A 123 -2.47 -20.25 -9.07
C THR A 123 -2.25 -21.63 -8.47
N SER A 124 -1.20 -22.35 -8.87
CA SER A 124 -0.92 -23.69 -8.39
C SER A 124 0.58 -23.90 -8.24
N ILE A 125 0.97 -24.78 -7.31
CA ILE A 125 2.37 -25.16 -7.05
C ILE A 125 2.42 -26.61 -6.56
N LYS A 126 3.50 -27.34 -6.91
CA LYS A 126 3.74 -28.66 -6.30
C LYS A 126 3.85 -28.54 -4.80
N LYS A 127 3.20 -29.42 -4.04
CA LYS A 127 3.21 -29.42 -2.57
C LYS A 127 4.63 -29.43 -2.00
N SER A 128 5.50 -30.29 -2.54
CA SER A 128 6.91 -30.37 -2.16
C SER A 128 7.65 -29.05 -2.32
N ASP A 129 7.39 -28.34 -3.43
CA ASP A 129 8.06 -27.08 -3.74
C ASP A 129 7.56 -25.94 -2.83
N LEU A 130 6.25 -25.90 -2.54
CA LEU A 130 5.69 -24.95 -1.60
C LEU A 130 6.30 -25.14 -0.21
N TYR A 131 6.36 -26.39 0.28
CA TYR A 131 6.86 -26.71 1.60
C TYR A 131 8.35 -26.39 1.75
N SER A 132 9.16 -26.72 0.74
CA SER A 132 10.57 -26.36 0.71
C SER A 132 10.79 -24.84 0.75
N LYS A 133 10.02 -24.09 -0.04
CA LYS A 133 10.11 -22.61 -0.07
C LYS A 133 9.59 -21.98 1.22
N ALA A 134 8.51 -22.54 1.81
CA ALA A 134 7.89 -22.00 3.01
C ALA A 134 8.82 -22.01 4.22
N ALA A 135 9.69 -23.01 4.38
CA ALA A 135 10.70 -23.07 5.43
C ALA A 135 11.60 -21.82 5.44
N ASN A 136 12.16 -21.47 4.27
CA ASN A 136 13.02 -20.31 4.11
C ASN A 136 12.25 -18.98 4.27
N ARG A 137 11.01 -18.93 3.77
CA ARG A 137 10.15 -17.75 3.88
C ARG A 137 9.74 -17.48 5.33
N LEU A 138 9.42 -18.50 6.09
CA LEU A 138 9.12 -18.37 7.51
C LEU A 138 10.27 -17.74 8.26
N ILE A 139 11.51 -18.18 8.03
CA ILE A 139 12.72 -17.59 8.60
C ILE A 139 12.87 -16.12 8.14
N ALA A 140 12.63 -15.83 6.88
CA ALA A 140 12.71 -14.46 6.35
C ALA A 140 11.64 -13.54 6.97
N ILE A 141 10.40 -14.00 7.13
CA ILE A 141 9.31 -13.27 7.81
C ILE A 141 9.70 -12.99 9.27
N TYR A 142 10.22 -14.00 9.98
CA TYR A 142 10.71 -13.83 11.35
C TYR A 142 11.84 -12.78 11.43
N ARG A 143 12.84 -12.86 10.57
CA ARG A 143 13.97 -11.89 10.55
C ARG A 143 13.53 -10.47 10.26
N ASN A 144 12.51 -10.32 9.39
CA ASN A 144 11.96 -9.00 9.08
C ASN A 144 11.21 -8.38 10.26
N ASN A 145 10.37 -9.17 10.95
CA ASN A 145 9.70 -8.75 12.17
C ASN A 145 9.38 -9.99 13.05
N PRO A 146 10.17 -10.23 14.10
CA PRO A 146 9.98 -11.38 14.99
C PRO A 146 8.58 -11.47 15.63
N ARG A 147 7.89 -10.33 15.83
CA ARG A 147 6.54 -10.30 16.43
C ARG A 147 5.48 -10.97 15.56
N ASN A 148 5.76 -11.15 14.26
CA ASN A 148 4.83 -11.76 13.31
C ASN A 148 4.92 -13.29 13.24
N VAL A 149 5.84 -13.91 13.99
CA VAL A 149 5.98 -15.37 14.04
C VAL A 149 6.11 -15.81 15.49
N LEU A 150 5.14 -16.60 15.94
CA LEU A 150 5.16 -17.22 17.25
C LEU A 150 5.51 -18.71 17.11
N THR A 151 6.28 -19.22 18.08
CA THR A 151 6.62 -20.66 18.19
C THR A 151 5.85 -21.26 19.35
N LEU A 152 5.31 -22.45 19.17
CA LEU A 152 4.68 -23.21 20.26
C LEU A 152 5.77 -23.85 21.14
N VAL A 153 5.90 -23.36 22.36
CA VAL A 153 6.89 -23.85 23.38
C VAL A 153 6.15 -24.15 24.67
N ASN A 154 6.30 -25.37 25.19
CA ASN A 154 5.67 -25.83 26.44
C ASN A 154 4.15 -25.58 26.50
N GLY A 155 3.45 -25.72 25.36
CA GLY A 155 2.01 -25.51 25.29
C GLY A 155 1.57 -24.06 25.17
N GLU A 156 2.47 -23.09 24.94
CA GLU A 156 2.16 -21.68 24.80
C GLU A 156 2.80 -21.08 23.54
N TRP A 157 2.14 -20.08 22.91
CA TRP A 157 2.69 -19.33 21.79
C TRP A 157 3.65 -18.26 22.29
N GLN A 158 4.93 -18.38 21.94
CA GLN A 158 5.99 -17.51 22.41
C GLN A 158 6.81 -16.93 21.25
N GLN A 159 7.31 -15.71 21.45
CA GLN A 159 8.27 -15.10 20.57
C GLN A 159 9.68 -15.54 20.97
N VAL A 160 10.21 -16.54 20.30
CA VAL A 160 11.56 -17.08 20.57
C VAL A 160 12.43 -17.03 19.32
N PRO A 161 13.78 -16.98 19.46
CA PRO A 161 14.69 -16.95 18.32
C PRO A 161 14.55 -18.19 17.42
N ILE A 162 14.34 -17.97 16.12
CA ILE A 162 14.21 -19.03 15.11
C ILE A 162 15.49 -19.07 14.27
N LYS A 163 16.27 -20.14 14.42
CA LYS A 163 17.48 -20.38 13.63
C LYS A 163 17.26 -21.38 12.50
N ASN A 164 16.51 -22.43 12.78
CA ASN A 164 16.19 -23.50 11.85
C ASN A 164 14.81 -24.04 12.15
N VAL A 165 13.96 -24.14 11.15
CA VAL A 165 12.58 -24.65 11.29
C VAL A 165 12.48 -26.13 10.92
N GLY A 166 13.53 -26.73 10.33
CA GLY A 166 13.48 -28.10 9.82
C GLY A 166 12.62 -28.21 8.54
N THR A 167 12.09 -29.40 8.31
CA THR A 167 11.26 -29.72 7.15
C THR A 167 9.80 -29.39 7.41
N VAL A 168 9.14 -28.63 6.53
CA VAL A 168 7.71 -28.37 6.61
C VAL A 168 6.92 -29.64 6.33
N GLN A 169 6.03 -29.97 7.22
CA GLN A 169 5.15 -31.15 7.17
C GLN A 169 3.73 -30.76 6.79
N ASP A 170 3.27 -29.59 7.25
CA ASP A 170 1.95 -29.07 6.90
C ASP A 170 1.87 -27.54 6.99
N ILE A 171 0.91 -26.96 6.22
CA ILE A 171 0.59 -25.53 6.22
C ILE A 171 -0.93 -25.39 6.26
N ILE A 172 -1.46 -24.84 7.36
CA ILE A 172 -2.89 -24.83 7.65
C ILE A 172 -3.35 -23.38 7.85
N VAL A 173 -4.51 -23.01 7.28
CA VAL A 173 -5.19 -21.76 7.63
C VAL A 173 -5.63 -21.85 9.09
N ALA A 174 -5.04 -21.07 9.99
CA ALA A 174 -5.32 -21.16 11.41
C ALA A 174 -6.48 -20.27 11.85
N ALA A 175 -6.60 -19.07 11.27
CA ALA A 175 -7.67 -18.15 11.57
C ALA A 175 -7.98 -17.21 10.39
N ARG A 176 -9.25 -16.76 10.34
CA ARG A 176 -9.76 -15.74 9.40
C ARG A 176 -10.46 -14.61 10.14
N GLY A 177 -10.39 -13.42 9.58
CA GLY A 177 -11.31 -12.33 9.91
C GLY A 177 -12.71 -12.61 9.36
N GLU A 178 -13.70 -11.82 9.82
CA GLU A 178 -15.12 -11.97 9.42
C GLU A 178 -15.38 -11.81 7.92
N SER A 179 -14.49 -11.09 7.22
CA SER A 179 -14.53 -10.88 5.76
C SER A 179 -13.90 -12.03 4.97
N GLY A 180 -13.39 -13.07 5.64
CA GLY A 180 -12.72 -14.19 5.01
C GLY A 180 -11.21 -14.02 4.80
N ILE A 181 -10.64 -12.87 5.14
CA ILE A 181 -9.19 -12.65 5.08
C ILE A 181 -8.46 -13.58 6.05
N ILE A 182 -7.39 -14.23 5.59
CA ILE A 182 -6.56 -15.06 6.48
C ILE A 182 -5.72 -14.13 7.37
N THR A 183 -5.87 -14.26 8.67
CA THR A 183 -5.12 -13.52 9.69
C THR A 183 -3.91 -14.30 10.21
N HIS A 184 -4.03 -15.65 10.26
CA HIS A 184 -3.00 -16.54 10.78
C HIS A 184 -2.86 -17.82 9.96
N MET A 185 -1.61 -18.21 9.72
CA MET A 185 -1.25 -19.52 9.16
C MET A 185 -0.47 -20.32 10.19
N LEU A 186 -0.83 -21.58 10.38
CA LEU A 186 -0.07 -22.55 11.16
C LEU A 186 0.86 -23.33 10.23
N VAL A 187 2.16 -23.31 10.52
CA VAL A 187 3.18 -24.09 9.82
C VAL A 187 3.70 -25.16 10.78
N ILE A 188 3.47 -26.41 10.44
CA ILE A 188 3.95 -27.59 11.17
C ILE A 188 5.23 -28.09 10.51
N THR A 189 6.27 -28.28 11.32
CA THR A 189 7.58 -28.70 10.81
C THR A 189 8.16 -29.82 11.69
N SER A 190 9.26 -30.41 11.27
CA SER A 190 10.00 -31.39 12.09
C SER A 190 10.56 -30.80 13.39
N ASN A 191 10.76 -29.50 13.47
CA ASN A 191 11.36 -28.81 14.62
C ASN A 191 10.34 -28.08 15.50
N GLY A 192 9.05 -28.07 15.13
CA GLY A 192 8.02 -27.43 15.94
C GLY A 192 6.83 -26.89 15.13
N LYS A 193 5.97 -26.17 15.83
CA LYS A 193 4.80 -25.50 15.25
C LYS A 193 5.00 -23.99 15.32
N TYR A 194 4.75 -23.31 14.22
CA TYR A 194 4.94 -21.87 14.06
C TYR A 194 3.65 -21.22 13.58
N LEU A 195 3.27 -20.13 14.23
CA LEU A 195 2.11 -19.33 13.86
C LEU A 195 2.59 -18.06 13.17
N VAL A 196 2.25 -17.91 11.89
CA VAL A 196 2.56 -16.72 11.07
C VAL A 196 1.34 -15.81 11.05
N ALA A 197 1.49 -14.61 11.60
CA ALA A 197 0.43 -13.60 11.65
C ALA A 197 0.59 -12.53 10.56
N LYS A 198 -0.50 -11.82 10.29
CA LYS A 198 -0.66 -10.70 9.35
C LYS A 198 -0.79 -11.12 7.88
N GLU A 199 -1.73 -10.46 7.21
CA GLU A 199 -2.14 -10.78 5.84
C GLU A 199 -0.96 -10.77 4.85
N PHE A 200 -0.08 -9.79 4.94
CA PHE A 200 1.04 -9.66 4.02
C PHE A 200 2.06 -10.80 4.17
N ASN A 201 2.24 -11.31 5.40
CA ASN A 201 3.09 -12.47 5.65
C ASN A 201 2.48 -13.75 5.10
N VAL A 202 1.15 -13.89 5.17
CA VAL A 202 0.40 -14.99 4.53
C VAL A 202 0.65 -14.98 3.03
N ARG A 203 0.54 -13.82 2.37
CA ARG A 203 0.79 -13.64 0.94
C ARG A 203 2.21 -14.03 0.53
N LYS A 204 3.21 -13.67 1.35
CA LYS A 204 4.61 -14.04 1.15
C LYS A 204 4.87 -15.53 1.38
N LEU A 205 4.32 -16.08 2.46
CA LEU A 205 4.50 -17.48 2.84
C LEU A 205 4.01 -18.42 1.73
N LEU A 206 2.84 -18.12 1.15
CA LEU A 206 2.16 -18.93 0.15
C LEU A 206 2.51 -18.57 -1.30
N ALA A 207 3.44 -17.66 -1.55
CA ALA A 207 3.82 -17.27 -2.90
C ALA A 207 4.27 -18.49 -3.74
N THR A 208 3.74 -18.65 -4.95
CA THR A 208 3.99 -19.85 -5.75
C THR A 208 5.24 -19.73 -6.64
N ASN A 209 5.63 -18.50 -7.03
CA ASN A 209 6.58 -18.22 -8.09
C ASN A 209 6.16 -18.79 -9.45
N ASN A 210 4.88 -19.08 -9.62
CA ASN A 210 4.25 -19.56 -10.85
C ASN A 210 3.28 -18.51 -11.40
N ALA A 211 2.68 -18.80 -12.55
CA ALA A 211 1.68 -17.94 -13.16
C ALA A 211 0.39 -17.88 -12.31
N LEU A 212 -0.24 -16.71 -12.30
CA LEU A 212 -1.55 -16.48 -11.69
C LEU A 212 -2.53 -16.03 -12.77
N TYR A 213 -3.70 -16.65 -12.77
CA TYR A 213 -4.77 -16.41 -13.75
C TYR A 213 -5.94 -15.72 -13.05
N GLY A 214 -6.30 -14.56 -13.55
CA GLY A 214 -7.44 -13.79 -13.07
C GLY A 214 -8.73 -14.10 -13.81
N SER A 215 -9.87 -13.76 -13.20
CA SER A 215 -11.20 -13.94 -13.81
C SER A 215 -11.44 -12.96 -14.97
N LYS A 216 -12.34 -13.37 -15.88
CA LYS A 216 -12.83 -12.55 -16.99
C LYS A 216 -14.17 -11.84 -16.67
N GLY A 217 -14.44 -11.60 -15.42
CA GLY A 217 -15.68 -10.93 -14.99
C GLY A 217 -16.94 -11.74 -15.39
N GLU A 218 -17.80 -11.14 -16.23
CA GLU A 218 -19.09 -11.73 -16.60
C GLU A 218 -19.03 -13.07 -17.35
N GLU A 219 -17.93 -13.38 -18.02
CA GLU A 219 -17.78 -14.66 -18.74
C GLU A 219 -17.73 -15.90 -17.82
N GLY A 220 -17.56 -15.72 -16.50
CA GLY A 220 -17.47 -16.84 -15.55
C GLY A 220 -16.30 -17.80 -15.80
N THR A 221 -15.23 -17.31 -16.41
CA THR A 221 -14.03 -18.09 -16.75
C THR A 221 -12.77 -17.36 -16.29
N TYR A 222 -11.64 -18.08 -16.25
CA TYR A 222 -10.32 -17.46 -16.07
C TYR A 222 -9.73 -17.00 -17.40
N ASN A 223 -8.89 -15.96 -17.35
CA ASN A 223 -8.11 -15.54 -18.50
C ASN A 223 -7.22 -16.68 -19.01
N SER A 224 -7.06 -16.78 -20.34
CA SER A 224 -6.13 -17.74 -20.96
C SER A 224 -4.65 -17.35 -20.77
N LYS A 225 -4.38 -16.07 -20.56
CA LYS A 225 -3.04 -15.55 -20.24
C LYS A 225 -2.96 -15.19 -18.77
N PRO A 226 -1.82 -15.40 -18.11
CA PRO A 226 -1.66 -15.01 -16.72
C PRO A 226 -1.73 -13.48 -16.58
N VAL A 227 -2.37 -13.02 -15.50
CA VAL A 227 -2.36 -11.59 -15.10
C VAL A 227 -1.09 -11.24 -14.32
N ILE A 228 -0.48 -12.26 -13.70
CA ILE A 228 0.85 -12.17 -13.09
C ILE A 228 1.67 -13.39 -13.55
N PRO A 229 2.73 -13.21 -14.34
CA PRO A 229 3.51 -14.35 -14.84
C PRO A 229 4.30 -15.10 -13.77
N ASN A 230 4.76 -14.39 -12.72
CA ASN A 230 5.56 -14.94 -11.63
C ASN A 230 5.14 -14.32 -10.30
N VAL A 231 4.44 -15.09 -9.47
CA VAL A 231 3.87 -14.62 -8.19
C VAL A 231 4.88 -14.74 -7.07
N THR A 232 5.57 -13.66 -6.79
CA THR A 232 6.52 -13.55 -5.65
C THR A 232 5.84 -13.18 -4.33
N SER A 233 4.60 -12.72 -4.39
CA SER A 233 3.66 -12.52 -3.28
C SER A 233 2.25 -12.62 -3.84
N LEU A 234 1.34 -13.31 -3.16
CA LEU A 234 -0.05 -13.42 -3.61
C LEU A 234 -0.74 -12.05 -3.63
N PRO A 235 -1.73 -11.81 -4.50
CA PRO A 235 -2.42 -10.52 -4.60
C PRO A 235 -3.10 -10.09 -3.31
N SER A 236 -3.65 -11.03 -2.54
CA SER A 236 -4.34 -10.80 -1.27
C SER A 236 -4.21 -12.02 -0.36
N ALA A 237 -4.66 -11.88 0.90
CA ALA A 237 -4.86 -13.00 1.82
C ALA A 237 -6.32 -13.50 1.86
N TYR A 238 -7.15 -13.07 0.93
CA TYR A 238 -8.50 -13.60 0.69
C TYR A 238 -8.39 -14.79 -0.25
N LEU A 239 -8.16 -15.97 0.30
CA LEU A 239 -7.88 -17.17 -0.48
C LEU A 239 -8.28 -18.44 0.27
N ALA A 240 -8.34 -19.56 -0.45
CA ALA A 240 -8.46 -20.90 0.10
C ALA A 240 -7.50 -21.86 -0.64
N LEU A 241 -7.14 -22.94 0.05
CA LEU A 241 -6.21 -23.95 -0.43
C LEU A 241 -6.95 -25.24 -0.75
N GLU A 242 -6.58 -25.91 -1.84
CA GLU A 242 -7.06 -27.23 -2.23
C GLU A 242 -5.86 -28.11 -2.58
N GLU A 243 -5.73 -29.24 -1.89
CA GLU A 243 -4.71 -30.22 -2.24
C GLU A 243 -5.29 -31.24 -3.22
N GLU A 244 -4.69 -31.37 -4.41
CA GLU A 244 -5.11 -32.31 -5.42
C GLU A 244 -3.92 -32.79 -6.25
N GLY A 245 -3.78 -34.11 -6.44
CA GLY A 245 -2.75 -34.68 -7.32
C GLY A 245 -1.31 -34.30 -6.96
N GLY A 246 -1.00 -34.04 -5.68
CA GLY A 246 0.33 -33.61 -5.24
C GLY A 246 0.61 -32.12 -5.46
N TYR A 247 -0.40 -31.36 -5.85
CA TYR A 247 -0.35 -29.90 -5.97
C TYR A 247 -1.18 -29.23 -4.90
N ILE A 248 -0.78 -28.02 -4.54
CA ILE A 248 -1.60 -27.07 -3.80
C ILE A 248 -2.14 -26.05 -4.81
N ASN A 249 -3.43 -26.13 -5.05
CA ASN A 249 -4.18 -25.14 -5.81
C ASN A 249 -4.62 -24.02 -4.86
N ILE A 250 -4.37 -22.77 -5.23
CA ILE A 250 -4.73 -21.58 -4.46
C ILE A 250 -5.76 -20.80 -5.25
N TYR A 251 -6.95 -20.65 -4.69
CA TYR A 251 -8.03 -19.84 -5.22
C TYR A 251 -8.25 -18.64 -4.33
N GLY A 252 -8.38 -17.46 -4.90
CA GLY A 252 -8.57 -16.26 -4.11
C GLY A 252 -9.30 -15.16 -4.86
N GLY A 253 -9.46 -14.03 -4.17
CA GLY A 253 -10.05 -12.82 -4.72
C GLY A 253 -9.43 -11.58 -4.11
N GLY A 254 -9.53 -10.48 -4.84
CA GLY A 254 -9.00 -9.20 -4.43
C GLY A 254 -7.51 -8.98 -4.72
N PHE A 255 -7.12 -7.70 -4.65
CA PHE A 255 -5.74 -7.26 -4.80
C PHE A 255 -5.47 -6.08 -3.86
N GLY A 256 -4.59 -6.28 -2.89
CA GLY A 256 -4.22 -5.33 -1.83
C GLY A 256 -4.53 -5.86 -0.43
N HIS A 257 -4.45 -4.98 0.56
CA HIS A 257 -4.60 -5.31 1.98
C HIS A 257 -6.06 -5.49 2.44
N GLY A 258 -7.03 -5.05 1.64
CA GLY A 258 -8.45 -5.27 1.91
C GLY A 258 -9.09 -4.33 2.94
N VAL A 259 -8.44 -3.24 3.36
CA VAL A 259 -8.95 -2.30 4.37
C VAL A 259 -9.31 -0.95 3.75
N GLY A 260 -10.44 -0.38 4.10
CA GLY A 260 -10.94 0.88 3.56
C GLY A 260 -11.48 0.73 2.14
N MET A 261 -11.20 1.67 1.25
CA MET A 261 -11.84 1.77 -0.06
C MET A 261 -11.23 0.83 -1.10
N SER A 262 -12.09 0.03 -1.75
CA SER A 262 -11.75 -0.70 -2.98
C SER A 262 -11.89 0.22 -4.20
N GLN A 263 -10.79 0.45 -4.93
CA GLN A 263 -10.77 1.35 -6.09
C GLN A 263 -11.66 0.86 -7.23
N PHE A 264 -11.62 -0.45 -7.56
CA PHE A 264 -12.50 -1.01 -8.58
C PHE A 264 -13.98 -0.96 -8.19
N ALA A 265 -14.31 -1.17 -6.91
CA ALA A 265 -15.68 -1.06 -6.43
C ALA A 265 -16.15 0.41 -6.43
N ALA A 266 -15.31 1.35 -6.03
CA ALA A 266 -15.61 2.78 -6.14
C ALA A 266 -15.87 3.19 -7.60
N GLY A 267 -15.06 2.69 -8.56
CA GLY A 267 -15.29 2.90 -9.98
C GLY A 267 -16.61 2.33 -10.50
N ALA A 268 -17.02 1.15 -10.02
CA ALA A 268 -18.30 0.55 -10.38
C ALA A 268 -19.49 1.33 -9.79
N LEU A 269 -19.40 1.75 -8.53
CA LEU A 269 -20.43 2.58 -7.87
C LEU A 269 -20.59 3.93 -8.57
N ALA A 270 -19.48 4.60 -8.92
CA ALA A 270 -19.51 5.86 -9.66
C ALA A 270 -20.17 5.72 -11.05
N LYS A 271 -19.87 4.63 -11.77
CA LYS A 271 -20.54 4.32 -13.05
C LYS A 271 -22.03 4.06 -12.92
N ASN A 272 -22.47 3.57 -11.77
CA ASN A 272 -23.88 3.36 -11.43
C ASN A 272 -24.58 4.62 -10.90
N GLY A 273 -23.91 5.79 -10.96
CA GLY A 273 -24.47 7.09 -10.59
C GLY A 273 -24.32 7.49 -9.12
N GLU A 274 -23.57 6.72 -8.33
CA GLU A 274 -23.28 7.11 -6.95
C GLU A 274 -22.33 8.31 -6.90
N SER A 275 -22.66 9.30 -6.06
CA SER A 275 -21.82 10.47 -5.84
C SER A 275 -20.55 10.10 -5.06
N TYR A 276 -19.46 10.83 -5.29
CA TYR A 276 -18.21 10.61 -4.53
C TYR A 276 -18.42 10.68 -3.01
N LYS A 277 -19.31 11.56 -2.53
CA LYS A 277 -19.62 11.70 -1.09
C LYS A 277 -20.28 10.45 -0.51
N ASN A 278 -21.19 9.82 -1.26
CA ASN A 278 -21.83 8.57 -0.85
C ASN A 278 -20.82 7.42 -0.85
N ILE A 279 -19.96 7.35 -1.88
CA ILE A 279 -18.93 6.33 -1.97
C ILE A 279 -17.92 6.45 -0.80
N LEU A 280 -17.48 7.66 -0.46
CA LEU A 280 -16.60 7.89 0.69
C LEU A 280 -17.24 7.43 2.00
N LYS A 281 -18.51 7.80 2.26
CA LYS A 281 -19.25 7.40 3.47
C LYS A 281 -19.52 5.89 3.54
N ARG A 282 -19.58 5.21 2.40
CA ARG A 282 -19.72 3.74 2.35
C ARG A 282 -18.47 3.06 2.90
N TYR A 283 -17.27 3.54 2.56
CA TYR A 283 -16.01 2.88 2.92
C TYR A 283 -15.38 3.40 4.21
N TYR A 284 -15.76 4.59 4.65
CA TYR A 284 -15.23 5.21 5.86
C TYR A 284 -16.40 5.62 6.77
N THR A 285 -16.59 4.83 7.81
CA THR A 285 -17.75 4.97 8.70
C THR A 285 -17.65 6.22 9.57
N ASP A 286 -18.78 6.92 9.78
CA ASP A 286 -18.93 8.08 10.66
C ASP A 286 -17.95 9.25 10.38
N ILE A 287 -17.46 9.35 9.15
CA ILE A 287 -16.60 10.47 8.74
C ILE A 287 -17.40 11.75 8.50
N LYS A 288 -16.72 12.87 8.68
CA LYS A 288 -17.19 14.19 8.24
C LYS A 288 -16.24 14.72 7.17
N LEU A 289 -16.81 15.39 6.16
CA LEU A 289 -16.01 16.18 5.22
C LEU A 289 -15.60 17.49 5.91
N SER A 290 -14.35 17.86 5.74
CA SER A 290 -13.70 19.04 6.29
C SER A 290 -12.71 19.59 5.27
N THR A 291 -11.83 20.50 5.64
CA THR A 291 -10.86 21.09 4.72
C THR A 291 -9.43 20.97 5.23
N VAL A 292 -8.46 20.94 4.32
CA VAL A 292 -7.02 20.99 4.62
C VAL A 292 -6.72 22.21 5.50
N GLU A 293 -7.30 23.38 5.17
CA GLU A 293 -7.08 24.61 5.91
C GLU A 293 -7.54 24.53 7.39
N SER A 294 -8.63 23.80 7.66
CA SER A 294 -9.13 23.61 9.03
C SER A 294 -8.16 22.81 9.92
N VAL A 295 -7.23 22.06 9.31
CA VAL A 295 -6.30 21.16 10.01
C VAL A 295 -4.86 21.65 9.96
N LEU A 296 -4.37 22.07 8.80
CA LEU A 296 -2.99 22.53 8.59
C LEU A 296 -2.87 24.05 8.57
N GLY A 297 -4.00 24.80 8.63
CA GLY A 297 -4.00 26.24 8.42
C GLY A 297 -3.63 26.58 6.97
N LYS A 298 -2.83 27.63 6.79
CA LYS A 298 -2.41 28.10 5.46
C LYS A 298 -1.25 27.30 4.88
N ASP A 299 -0.56 26.49 5.68
CA ASP A 299 0.54 25.65 5.20
C ASP A 299 -0.02 24.41 4.52
N ARG A 300 0.03 24.41 3.20
CA ARG A 300 -0.49 23.35 2.34
C ARG A 300 0.63 22.59 1.61
N GLU A 301 1.87 22.77 2.05
CA GLU A 301 3.02 22.12 1.42
C GLU A 301 3.17 20.66 1.88
N ILE A 302 3.42 19.81 0.91
CA ILE A 302 3.85 18.43 1.15
C ILE A 302 5.29 18.24 0.69
N LYS A 303 6.06 17.49 1.48
CA LYS A 303 7.45 17.10 1.18
C LYS A 303 7.50 15.61 0.90
N VAL A 304 7.89 15.27 -0.31
CA VAL A 304 7.92 13.89 -0.83
C VAL A 304 9.37 13.43 -0.98
N GLY A 305 9.77 12.39 -0.26
CA GLY A 305 11.06 11.73 -0.46
C GLY A 305 11.06 10.93 -1.77
N ILE A 306 11.91 11.32 -2.72
CA ILE A 306 12.00 10.70 -4.04
C ILE A 306 12.92 9.50 -3.99
N THR A 307 12.45 8.36 -4.51
CA THR A 307 13.21 7.10 -4.56
C THR A 307 13.63 6.73 -5.99
N THR A 308 14.67 5.94 -6.12
CA THR A 308 14.99 5.20 -7.35
C THR A 308 15.16 3.72 -7.01
N ASN A 309 14.37 2.85 -7.66
CA ASN A 309 14.35 1.42 -7.34
C ASN A 309 14.12 1.12 -5.84
N GLY A 310 13.29 1.94 -5.18
CA GLY A 310 12.98 1.83 -3.75
C GLY A 310 14.02 2.44 -2.80
N SER A 311 15.16 2.89 -3.29
CA SER A 311 16.18 3.58 -2.48
C SER A 311 15.96 5.09 -2.47
N LEU A 312 16.05 5.71 -1.28
CA LEU A 312 16.09 7.17 -1.11
C LEU A 312 17.47 7.75 -1.44
N GLU A 313 18.48 6.91 -1.54
CA GLU A 313 19.85 7.34 -1.80
C GLU A 313 20.14 7.31 -3.30
N HIS A 314 20.64 8.44 -3.80
CA HIS A 314 20.97 8.65 -5.20
C HIS A 314 22.48 8.87 -5.35
N GLY A 315 23.04 8.39 -6.46
CA GLY A 315 24.41 8.68 -6.84
C GLY A 315 24.50 10.05 -7.55
N ARG A 316 24.97 10.03 -8.79
CA ARG A 316 24.99 11.21 -9.66
C ARG A 316 23.60 11.48 -10.23
N LEU A 317 23.20 12.75 -10.27
CA LEU A 317 21.98 13.24 -10.90
C LEU A 317 22.31 14.28 -11.99
N SER A 318 21.43 14.39 -12.97
CA SER A 318 21.34 15.50 -13.90
C SER A 318 19.99 16.16 -13.73
N ILE A 319 19.97 17.45 -13.48
CA ILE A 319 18.76 18.23 -13.23
C ILE A 319 18.64 19.31 -14.29
N SER A 320 17.45 19.51 -14.85
CA SER A 320 17.15 20.59 -15.79
C SER A 320 15.69 21.05 -15.63
N SER A 321 15.38 22.27 -16.04
CA SER A 321 14.01 22.73 -16.29
C SER A 321 13.53 22.31 -17.68
N SER A 322 12.20 22.36 -17.92
CA SER A 322 11.66 21.95 -19.23
C SER A 322 11.60 23.08 -20.24
N GLU A 323 11.11 24.25 -19.86
CA GLU A 323 10.75 25.33 -20.81
C GLU A 323 11.12 26.73 -20.28
N ASN A 324 11.60 26.87 -19.06
CA ASN A 324 11.98 28.13 -18.44
C ASN A 324 13.35 28.05 -17.76
N LYS A 325 13.90 29.21 -17.44
CA LYS A 325 15.10 29.28 -16.60
C LYS A 325 14.84 28.67 -15.25
N ALA A 326 15.80 27.91 -14.72
CA ALA A 326 15.76 27.39 -13.37
C ALA A 326 16.63 28.25 -12.45
N GLN A 327 16.15 28.46 -11.24
CA GLN A 327 16.89 29.04 -10.14
C GLN A 327 17.48 27.92 -9.28
N ILE A 328 18.75 28.01 -8.95
CA ILE A 328 19.47 27.09 -8.06
C ILE A 328 19.99 27.91 -6.91
N TYR A 329 19.49 27.67 -5.70
CA TYR A 329 19.73 28.55 -4.57
C TYR A 329 19.81 27.82 -3.22
N ASN A 330 20.56 28.41 -2.33
CA ASN A 330 20.58 28.16 -0.88
C ASN A 330 21.23 29.36 -0.19
N ASP A 331 21.69 29.20 1.05
CA ASP A 331 22.34 30.28 1.81
C ASP A 331 23.74 30.65 1.26
N ASP A 332 24.39 29.77 0.49
CA ASP A 332 25.76 29.99 0.00
C ASP A 332 25.77 30.71 -1.36
N PHE A 333 24.78 30.50 -2.22
CA PHE A 333 24.68 31.11 -3.55
C PHE A 333 23.28 31.04 -4.14
N ASP A 334 23.03 31.94 -5.08
CA ASP A 334 21.83 32.00 -5.93
C ASP A 334 22.26 32.21 -7.38
N ILE A 335 21.92 31.25 -8.24
CA ILE A 335 22.29 31.26 -9.67
C ILE A 335 21.10 30.89 -10.53
N THR A 336 21.04 31.49 -11.72
CA THR A 336 20.05 31.15 -12.74
C THR A 336 20.73 30.38 -13.88
N VAL A 337 20.12 29.27 -14.26
CA VAL A 337 20.54 28.45 -15.41
C VAL A 337 19.52 28.60 -16.54
N GLY A 338 19.98 28.37 -17.76
CA GLY A 338 19.16 28.48 -18.96
C GLY A 338 18.05 27.43 -19.04
N GLU A 339 17.16 27.65 -20.00
CA GLU A 339 16.15 26.67 -20.40
C GLU A 339 16.85 25.39 -20.90
N ASN A 340 16.34 24.23 -20.44
CA ASN A 340 16.90 22.91 -20.74
C ASN A 340 18.40 22.71 -20.40
N GLU A 341 19.06 23.71 -19.82
CA GLU A 341 20.45 23.57 -19.37
C GLU A 341 20.56 22.48 -18.31
N ARG A 342 21.48 21.55 -18.53
CA ARG A 342 21.70 20.41 -17.62
C ARG A 342 22.70 20.78 -16.54
N VAL A 343 22.32 20.52 -15.32
CA VAL A 343 23.19 20.66 -14.15
C VAL A 343 23.57 19.27 -13.65
N ASP A 344 24.84 18.96 -13.70
CA ASP A 344 25.37 17.74 -13.09
C ASP A 344 25.46 17.91 -11.58
N VAL A 345 24.91 16.97 -10.83
CA VAL A 345 24.82 17.03 -9.37
C VAL A 345 25.42 15.77 -8.77
N ARG A 346 26.42 15.94 -7.89
CA ARG A 346 27.12 14.84 -7.22
C ARG A 346 27.34 15.15 -5.75
N ASN A 347 27.55 14.10 -4.97
CA ASN A 347 28.12 14.24 -3.64
C ASN A 347 29.65 14.10 -3.76
N THR A 348 30.37 15.11 -3.32
CA THR A 348 31.83 15.10 -3.30
C THR A 348 32.29 15.39 -1.87
N SER A 349 32.76 14.35 -1.19
CA SER A 349 33.26 14.45 0.21
C SER A 349 32.25 15.07 1.17
N GLY A 350 30.99 14.62 1.12
CA GLY A 350 29.93 15.08 2.02
C GLY A 350 29.32 16.44 1.68
N ALA A 351 29.54 16.92 0.45
CA ALA A 351 28.96 18.18 -0.05
C ALA A 351 28.29 17.94 -1.41
N VAL A 352 27.20 18.66 -1.67
CA VAL A 352 26.59 18.74 -3.00
C VAL A 352 27.51 19.58 -3.89
N THR A 353 27.95 19.01 -4.99
CA THR A 353 28.72 19.69 -6.02
C THR A 353 27.89 19.71 -7.29
N ILE A 354 27.64 20.89 -7.84
CA ILE A 354 27.00 21.07 -9.13
C ILE A 354 28.02 21.53 -10.17
N THR A 355 27.87 21.06 -11.40
CA THR A 355 28.65 21.50 -12.55
C THR A 355 27.68 21.90 -13.66
N LEU A 356 27.79 23.14 -14.11
CA LEU A 356 26.99 23.70 -15.21
C LEU A 356 27.58 23.27 -16.57
N GLU A 357 26.82 23.37 -17.64
CA GLU A 357 27.29 23.02 -19.01
C GLU A 357 28.51 23.82 -19.45
N ASN A 358 28.65 25.06 -19.00
CA ASN A 358 29.83 25.90 -19.26
C ASN A 358 31.08 25.51 -18.43
N GLY A 359 31.00 24.42 -17.64
CA GLY A 359 32.08 23.91 -16.81
C GLY A 359 32.23 24.59 -15.43
N LYS A 360 31.44 25.65 -15.15
CA LYS A 360 31.48 26.31 -13.84
C LYS A 360 30.96 25.39 -12.75
N THR A 361 31.66 25.32 -11.63
CA THR A 361 31.34 24.41 -10.53
C THR A 361 31.07 25.19 -9.23
N TYR A 362 30.05 24.73 -8.49
CA TYR A 362 29.70 25.25 -7.17
C TYR A 362 29.63 24.10 -6.18
N LYS A 363 29.92 24.34 -4.92
CA LYS A 363 29.93 23.33 -3.87
C LYS A 363 29.34 23.87 -2.58
N THR A 364 28.46 23.08 -1.96
CA THR A 364 27.80 23.44 -0.69
C THR A 364 27.60 22.21 0.20
N LYS A 365 27.63 22.38 1.52
CA LYS A 365 27.18 21.37 2.50
C LYS A 365 25.72 21.56 2.89
N ASN A 366 25.14 22.71 2.55
CA ASN A 366 23.75 23.05 2.81
C ASN A 366 22.82 22.38 1.80
N PRO A 367 21.53 22.13 2.14
CA PRO A 367 20.52 21.71 1.17
C PRO A 367 20.49 22.67 -0.03
N LEU A 368 20.36 22.12 -1.23
CA LEU A 368 20.38 22.88 -2.47
C LEU A 368 19.03 22.77 -3.17
N ASN A 369 18.39 23.90 -3.43
CA ASN A 369 17.08 23.97 -4.05
C ASN A 369 17.18 24.27 -5.55
N PHE A 370 16.33 23.58 -6.30
CA PHE A 370 16.10 23.78 -7.74
C PHE A 370 14.63 24.15 -7.95
N TYR A 371 14.37 25.25 -8.60
CA TYR A 371 13.02 25.77 -8.85
C TYR A 371 12.90 26.37 -10.26
N ALA A 372 11.83 26.03 -10.95
CA ALA A 372 11.44 26.68 -12.21
C ALA A 372 10.00 27.16 -12.09
N LYS A 373 9.80 28.48 -12.25
CA LYS A 373 8.49 29.12 -12.03
C LYS A 373 7.45 28.59 -13.05
N GLY A 374 6.41 27.94 -12.53
CA GLY A 374 5.30 27.44 -13.34
C GLY A 374 5.60 26.16 -14.12
N GLU A 375 6.83 25.64 -14.06
CA GLU A 375 7.34 24.57 -14.89
C GLU A 375 7.77 23.34 -14.10
N TYR A 376 8.26 22.35 -14.84
CA TYR A 376 8.77 21.12 -14.27
C TYR A 376 10.29 21.13 -14.13
N ILE A 377 10.77 20.55 -13.05
CA ILE A 377 12.16 20.13 -12.89
C ILE A 377 12.27 18.65 -13.28
N THR A 378 13.14 18.35 -14.21
CA THR A 378 13.44 16.99 -14.68
C THR A 378 14.62 16.40 -13.89
N LEU A 379 14.45 15.18 -13.38
CA LEU A 379 15.50 14.44 -12.66
C LEU A 379 15.95 13.23 -13.49
N SER A 380 17.26 13.07 -13.72
CA SER A 380 17.83 11.93 -14.43
C SER A 380 19.13 11.45 -13.73
N PRO A 381 19.41 10.16 -13.63
CA PRO A 381 18.53 9.02 -13.93
C PRO A 381 17.70 8.66 -12.68
N VAL A 382 16.42 9.00 -12.68
CA VAL A 382 15.45 8.58 -11.65
C VAL A 382 14.37 7.76 -12.34
N ARG A 383 14.19 6.51 -11.91
CA ARG A 383 13.20 5.63 -12.54
C ARG A 383 11.87 5.72 -11.81
N LYS A 384 10.83 6.12 -12.55
CA LYS A 384 9.42 6.18 -12.11
C LYS A 384 8.50 5.62 -13.19
N GLY A 385 7.73 4.61 -12.85
CA GLY A 385 6.80 4.01 -13.79
C GLY A 385 7.46 3.71 -15.15
N HIS A 386 7.13 4.50 -16.15
CA HIS A 386 7.59 4.31 -17.54
C HIS A 386 8.76 5.22 -17.92
N THR A 387 9.22 6.12 -17.04
CA THR A 387 10.25 7.11 -17.36
C THR A 387 11.52 6.93 -16.54
N SER A 388 12.65 7.24 -17.15
CA SER A 388 13.95 7.38 -16.50
C SER A 388 14.34 8.84 -16.21
N SER A 389 13.47 9.79 -16.58
CA SER A 389 13.65 11.22 -16.41
C SER A 389 12.32 11.87 -16.01
N PRO A 390 11.83 11.59 -14.77
CA PRO A 390 10.57 12.12 -14.30
C PRO A 390 10.63 13.63 -14.14
N LYS A 391 9.47 14.28 -14.31
CA LYS A 391 9.26 15.71 -14.21
C LYS A 391 8.45 16.03 -12.96
N TYR A 392 8.91 16.97 -12.17
CA TYR A 392 8.30 17.36 -10.91
C TYR A 392 7.96 18.84 -10.87
N ARG A 393 6.77 19.18 -10.39
CA ARG A 393 6.38 20.55 -10.04
C ARG A 393 6.96 20.94 -8.68
N GLY A 394 7.02 22.25 -8.39
CA GLY A 394 7.49 22.76 -7.10
C GLY A 394 9.00 22.80 -6.99
N ILE A 395 9.51 22.62 -5.79
CA ILE A 395 10.94 22.73 -5.48
C ILE A 395 11.54 21.34 -5.35
N ILE A 396 12.67 21.12 -5.99
CA ILE A 396 13.50 19.94 -5.75
C ILE A 396 14.66 20.34 -4.85
N THR A 397 14.71 19.76 -3.66
CA THR A 397 15.81 19.94 -2.71
C THR A 397 16.74 18.73 -2.75
N VAL A 398 18.03 18.97 -2.94
CA VAL A 398 19.08 17.94 -2.91
C VAL A 398 19.92 18.12 -1.64
N ILE A 399 20.06 17.04 -0.87
CA ILE A 399 20.74 17.02 0.42
C ILE A 399 21.89 15.99 0.36
N PRO A 400 23.12 16.33 0.81
CA PRO A 400 24.18 15.33 0.92
C PRO A 400 23.90 14.35 2.07
N ARG A 401 24.07 13.05 1.81
CA ARG A 401 23.91 11.97 2.82
C ARG A 401 25.03 10.94 2.68
N GLY A 402 25.97 10.93 3.63
CA GLY A 402 27.16 10.08 3.53
C GLY A 402 27.92 10.32 2.22
N SER A 403 27.99 9.32 1.35
CA SER A 403 28.55 9.41 -0.02
C SER A 403 27.49 9.62 -1.12
N SER A 404 26.19 9.68 -0.74
CA SER A 404 25.03 9.74 -1.65
C SER A 404 24.33 11.09 -1.57
N LEU A 405 23.30 11.26 -2.39
CA LEU A 405 22.37 12.39 -2.40
C LEU A 405 20.98 11.91 -1.99
N ARG A 406 20.25 12.72 -1.23
CA ARG A 406 18.81 12.56 -0.99
C ARG A 406 18.07 13.64 -1.74
N VAL A 407 16.92 13.27 -2.31
CA VAL A 407 16.09 14.19 -3.09
C VAL A 407 14.72 14.29 -2.44
N ILE A 408 14.27 15.54 -2.22
CA ILE A 408 12.94 15.86 -1.67
C ILE A 408 12.24 16.77 -2.67
N ASN A 409 11.00 16.45 -2.99
CA ASN A 409 10.12 17.33 -3.78
C ASN A 409 9.15 18.04 -2.84
N THR A 410 9.19 19.37 -2.79
CA THR A 410 8.30 20.21 -2.00
C THR A 410 7.33 20.95 -2.91
N LEU A 411 6.02 20.79 -2.67
CA LEU A 411 5.00 21.42 -3.49
C LEU A 411 3.66 21.55 -2.73
N ASP A 412 2.74 22.35 -3.28
CA ASP A 412 1.35 22.41 -2.80
C ASP A 412 0.66 21.05 -2.96
N ILE A 413 -0.17 20.67 -1.98
CA ILE A 413 -0.85 19.36 -1.94
C ILE A 413 -1.75 19.11 -3.15
N GLU A 414 -2.41 20.16 -3.71
CA GLU A 414 -3.23 19.99 -4.91
C GLU A 414 -2.37 19.68 -6.14
N LYS A 415 -1.19 20.29 -6.25
CA LYS A 415 -0.22 19.98 -7.31
C LYS A 415 0.39 18.59 -7.16
N TYR A 416 0.58 18.13 -5.93
CA TYR A 416 0.98 16.74 -5.66
C TYR A 416 -0.06 15.75 -6.17
N LEU A 417 -1.35 16.03 -5.95
CA LEU A 417 -2.45 15.17 -6.39
C LEU A 417 -2.56 15.03 -7.91
N LEU A 418 -2.12 16.04 -8.70
CA LEU A 418 -2.12 15.96 -10.17
C LEU A 418 -1.33 14.75 -10.71
N GLN A 419 -0.36 14.25 -9.96
CA GLN A 419 0.39 13.05 -10.33
C GLN A 419 -0.02 11.82 -9.52
N VAL A 420 -0.52 11.97 -8.29
CA VAL A 420 -0.96 10.84 -7.45
C VAL A 420 -2.26 10.24 -7.98
N VAL A 421 -3.28 11.06 -8.21
CA VAL A 421 -4.61 10.56 -8.63
C VAL A 421 -4.51 9.72 -9.92
N PRO A 422 -3.86 10.18 -11.01
CA PRO A 422 -3.71 9.34 -12.20
C PRO A 422 -2.76 8.15 -12.02
N SER A 423 -1.87 8.18 -11.03
CA SER A 423 -1.00 7.04 -10.70
C SER A 423 -1.75 5.94 -9.95
N GLU A 424 -2.76 6.31 -9.15
CA GLU A 424 -3.53 5.41 -8.30
C GLU A 424 -4.78 4.88 -8.98
N MET A 425 -5.47 5.70 -9.78
CA MET A 425 -6.77 5.34 -10.35
C MET A 425 -6.86 5.65 -11.85
N PRO A 426 -7.26 4.67 -12.69
CA PRO A 426 -7.44 4.89 -14.13
C PRO A 426 -8.55 5.91 -14.40
N LYS A 427 -8.33 6.84 -15.34
CA LYS A 427 -9.34 7.82 -15.77
C LYS A 427 -10.63 7.18 -16.31
N SER A 428 -10.55 5.95 -16.81
CA SER A 428 -11.72 5.19 -17.29
C SER A 428 -12.74 4.84 -16.20
N PHE A 429 -12.40 5.07 -14.91
CA PHE A 429 -13.36 4.89 -13.81
C PHE A 429 -14.37 6.05 -13.71
N GLY A 430 -14.07 7.19 -14.35
CA GLY A 430 -14.94 8.36 -14.41
C GLY A 430 -14.64 9.39 -13.31
N VAL A 431 -15.14 10.62 -13.52
CA VAL A 431 -14.82 11.78 -12.68
C VAL A 431 -15.24 11.60 -11.22
N GLU A 432 -16.41 11.00 -10.95
CA GLU A 432 -16.86 10.75 -9.56
C GLU A 432 -15.92 9.79 -8.81
N ALA A 433 -15.43 8.73 -9.46
CA ALA A 433 -14.43 7.84 -8.87
C ALA A 433 -13.09 8.56 -8.64
N LEU A 434 -12.67 9.40 -9.57
CA LEU A 434 -11.45 10.21 -9.42
C LEU A 434 -11.59 11.24 -8.30
N LYS A 435 -12.79 11.82 -8.05
CA LYS A 435 -13.08 12.65 -6.87
C LYS A 435 -12.93 11.86 -5.57
N VAL A 436 -13.46 10.64 -5.51
CA VAL A 436 -13.25 9.74 -4.37
C VAL A 436 -11.77 9.55 -4.09
N GLN A 437 -10.99 9.24 -5.15
CA GLN A 437 -9.54 9.05 -5.03
C GLN A 437 -8.82 10.33 -4.60
N ALA A 438 -9.20 11.50 -5.13
CA ALA A 438 -8.61 12.79 -4.78
C ALA A 438 -8.81 13.12 -3.29
N VAL A 439 -10.04 12.99 -2.79
CA VAL A 439 -10.34 13.24 -1.36
C VAL A 439 -9.63 12.21 -0.47
N ALA A 440 -9.63 10.93 -0.84
CA ALA A 440 -8.93 9.90 -0.07
C ALA A 440 -7.41 10.12 -0.03
N ALA A 441 -6.79 10.41 -1.18
CA ALA A 441 -5.35 10.66 -1.27
C ALA A 441 -4.94 11.93 -0.53
N ARG A 442 -5.73 13.01 -0.63
CA ARG A 442 -5.51 14.25 0.10
C ARG A 442 -5.59 14.02 1.62
N THR A 443 -6.61 13.30 2.07
CA THR A 443 -6.79 12.96 3.48
C THR A 443 -5.62 12.14 4.01
N TYR A 444 -5.19 11.12 3.26
CA TYR A 444 -4.04 10.29 3.60
C TYR A 444 -2.76 11.13 3.72
N ALA A 445 -2.50 12.02 2.75
CA ALA A 445 -1.33 12.89 2.77
C ALA A 445 -1.33 13.83 3.98
N VAL A 446 -2.46 14.48 4.29
CA VAL A 446 -2.62 15.34 5.47
C VAL A 446 -2.41 14.54 6.77
N SER A 447 -2.97 13.33 6.86
CA SER A 447 -2.75 12.45 8.00
C SER A 447 -1.26 12.09 8.19
N ASP A 448 -0.53 11.81 7.11
CA ASP A 448 0.90 11.46 7.18
C ASP A 448 1.78 12.69 7.50
N ILE A 449 1.41 13.89 7.05
CA ILE A 449 2.06 15.14 7.49
C ILE A 449 1.99 15.27 9.02
N LEU A 450 0.79 15.07 9.59
CA LEU A 450 0.60 15.18 11.05
C LEU A 450 1.29 14.05 11.84
N LYS A 451 1.34 12.83 11.31
CA LYS A 451 2.03 11.70 11.93
C LYS A 451 3.55 11.90 12.01
N GLY A 452 4.13 12.66 11.08
CA GLY A 452 5.55 12.96 11.06
C GLY A 452 6.46 11.75 10.96
N LYS A 453 6.02 10.66 10.33
CA LYS A 453 6.75 9.38 10.26
C LYS A 453 8.20 9.53 9.77
N TYR A 454 8.42 10.43 8.82
CA TYR A 454 9.72 10.69 8.21
C TYR A 454 10.30 12.07 8.55
N ALA A 455 9.86 12.69 9.66
CA ALA A 455 10.32 14.03 10.07
C ALA A 455 11.85 14.11 10.23
N ASN A 456 12.48 13.06 10.78
CA ASN A 456 13.94 12.98 10.91
C ASN A 456 14.69 12.89 9.57
N ASP A 457 13.99 12.51 8.51
CA ASP A 457 14.51 12.42 7.14
C ASP A 457 14.24 13.71 6.33
N GLY A 458 13.48 14.64 6.90
CA GLY A 458 13.16 15.95 6.32
C GLY A 458 12.00 15.95 5.32
N PHE A 459 11.21 14.88 5.24
CA PHE A 459 10.04 14.80 4.38
C PHE A 459 8.82 14.17 5.10
N HIS A 460 7.64 14.23 4.48
CA HIS A 460 6.39 13.75 5.07
C HIS A 460 6.02 12.34 4.60
N ILE A 461 6.29 12.02 3.34
CA ILE A 461 5.76 10.85 2.64
C ILE A 461 6.79 10.35 1.61
N LYS A 462 6.79 9.04 1.33
CA LYS A 462 7.57 8.46 0.22
C LYS A 462 6.72 8.38 -1.05
N ASP A 463 7.38 8.41 -2.19
CA ASP A 463 6.77 8.29 -3.52
C ASP A 463 6.45 6.84 -3.94
N THR A 464 6.34 5.92 -3.00
CA THR A 464 6.15 4.49 -3.22
C THR A 464 4.88 3.96 -2.53
N VAL A 465 4.54 2.70 -2.77
CA VAL A 465 3.42 1.98 -2.13
C VAL A 465 3.50 1.91 -0.59
N GLU A 466 4.63 2.29 0.01
CA GLU A 466 4.73 2.44 1.47
C GLU A 466 3.94 3.64 1.99
N SER A 467 3.67 4.61 1.11
CA SER A 467 2.86 5.79 1.35
C SER A 467 1.82 5.91 0.23
N GLN A 468 2.11 6.67 -0.83
CA GLN A 468 1.25 6.81 -2.02
C GLN A 468 2.09 6.73 -3.29
N VAL A 469 1.52 6.13 -4.33
CA VAL A 469 2.21 6.00 -5.62
C VAL A 469 2.30 7.36 -6.30
N TYR A 470 3.53 7.88 -6.43
CA TYR A 470 3.86 9.14 -7.10
C TYR A 470 4.76 8.83 -8.29
N ASN A 471 4.18 8.13 -9.29
CA ASN A 471 4.92 7.47 -10.38
C ASN A 471 5.14 8.35 -11.62
N ASN A 472 4.94 9.66 -11.51
CA ASN A 472 5.12 10.59 -12.62
C ASN A 472 4.24 10.24 -13.85
N GLN A 473 3.00 9.83 -13.61
CA GLN A 473 2.01 9.68 -14.66
C GLN A 473 1.69 11.05 -15.28
N VAL A 474 1.36 11.02 -16.56
CA VAL A 474 0.94 12.24 -17.27
C VAL A 474 -0.36 12.75 -16.64
N GLU A 475 -0.35 14.04 -16.30
CA GLU A 475 -1.56 14.73 -15.85
C GLU A 475 -2.64 14.63 -16.95
N ASN A 476 -3.89 14.46 -16.56
CA ASN A 476 -5.01 14.36 -17.49
C ASN A 476 -6.20 15.18 -17.01
N GLU A 477 -7.00 15.64 -17.95
CA GLU A 477 -8.10 16.57 -17.72
C GLU A 477 -9.14 16.04 -16.71
N GLU A 478 -9.48 14.75 -16.79
CA GLU A 478 -10.48 14.15 -15.90
C GLU A 478 -9.99 14.12 -14.44
N ALA A 479 -8.71 13.78 -14.22
CA ALA A 479 -8.13 13.79 -12.88
C ALA A 479 -7.95 15.23 -12.36
N THR A 480 -7.48 16.16 -13.21
CA THR A 480 -7.36 17.57 -12.86
C THR A 480 -8.71 18.15 -12.45
N ARG A 481 -9.75 17.93 -13.25
CA ARG A 481 -11.12 18.35 -12.93
C ARG A 481 -11.61 17.77 -11.60
N ALA A 482 -11.36 16.49 -11.34
CA ALA A 482 -11.77 15.84 -10.09
C ALA A 482 -11.06 16.44 -8.87
N ILE A 483 -9.79 16.79 -8.98
CA ILE A 483 -9.00 17.45 -7.95
C ILE A 483 -9.52 18.87 -7.68
N GLU A 484 -9.76 19.64 -8.73
CA GLU A 484 -10.27 21.02 -8.66
C GLU A 484 -11.68 21.08 -8.06
N GLU A 485 -12.60 20.20 -8.49
CA GLU A 485 -13.97 20.12 -7.97
C GLU A 485 -14.05 19.63 -6.52
N THR A 486 -12.97 19.08 -5.96
CA THR A 486 -12.85 18.64 -4.56
C THR A 486 -11.72 19.37 -3.82
N ALA A 487 -11.28 20.52 -4.32
CA ALA A 487 -10.11 21.22 -3.79
C ALA A 487 -10.22 21.47 -2.28
N GLY A 488 -9.19 21.10 -1.55
CA GLY A 488 -9.12 21.23 -0.10
C GLY A 488 -9.97 20.24 0.69
N GLU A 489 -10.88 19.46 0.11
CA GLU A 489 -11.73 18.53 0.86
C GLU A 489 -10.95 17.34 1.42
N ILE A 490 -11.14 17.06 2.70
CA ILE A 490 -10.60 15.91 3.43
C ILE A 490 -11.68 15.23 4.29
N MET A 491 -11.42 14.00 4.68
CA MET A 491 -12.25 13.25 5.63
C MET A 491 -11.67 13.33 7.03
N THR A 492 -12.54 13.60 8.01
CA THR A 492 -12.17 13.63 9.42
C THR A 492 -13.06 12.70 10.25
N TYR A 493 -12.50 12.19 11.33
CA TYR A 493 -13.20 11.50 12.40
C TYR A 493 -12.81 12.15 13.73
N ASN A 494 -13.80 12.59 14.51
CA ASN A 494 -13.57 13.38 15.73
C ASN A 494 -12.67 14.62 15.51
N GLY A 495 -12.82 15.28 14.36
CA GLY A 495 -12.07 16.50 14.02
C GLY A 495 -10.64 16.26 13.49
N MET A 496 -10.16 15.02 13.46
CA MET A 496 -8.82 14.68 12.97
C MET A 496 -8.90 13.98 11.61
N PRO A 497 -7.95 14.23 10.68
CA PRO A 497 -7.89 13.52 9.41
C PRO A 497 -7.78 12.01 9.64
N ILE A 498 -8.57 11.24 8.92
CA ILE A 498 -8.53 9.79 9.01
C ILE A 498 -7.30 9.21 8.30
N ASP A 499 -6.93 7.98 8.66
CA ASP A 499 -6.00 7.17 7.87
C ASP A 499 -6.77 6.55 6.69
N ALA A 500 -6.94 7.33 5.62
CA ALA A 500 -7.80 7.00 4.49
C ALA A 500 -7.18 5.89 3.61
N LYS A 501 -7.15 4.65 4.14
CA LYS A 501 -6.60 3.49 3.43
C LYS A 501 -7.45 3.14 2.22
N TYR A 502 -6.80 2.79 1.11
CA TYR A 502 -7.43 2.28 -0.09
C TYR A 502 -6.56 1.20 -0.75
N PHE A 503 -7.17 0.38 -1.58
CA PHE A 503 -6.52 -0.73 -2.26
C PHE A 503 -7.25 -1.05 -3.57
N SER A 504 -6.62 -1.82 -4.45
CA SER A 504 -7.11 -2.03 -5.82
C SER A 504 -8.49 -2.69 -5.87
N THR A 505 -8.61 -3.94 -5.40
CA THR A 505 -9.80 -4.77 -5.65
C THR A 505 -10.18 -5.54 -4.40
N SER A 506 -11.44 -5.42 -3.95
CA SER A 506 -11.98 -6.29 -2.90
C SER A 506 -12.27 -7.69 -3.46
N SER A 507 -12.31 -8.67 -2.57
CA SER A 507 -12.74 -10.04 -2.90
C SER A 507 -14.27 -10.21 -2.86
N GLY A 508 -14.98 -9.09 -2.65
CA GLY A 508 -16.38 -9.01 -2.31
C GLY A 508 -16.63 -8.49 -0.90
N PHE A 509 -15.59 -8.46 -0.06
CA PHE A 509 -15.64 -7.91 1.31
C PHE A 509 -14.35 -7.16 1.61
N THR A 510 -14.45 -6.04 2.34
CA THR A 510 -13.29 -5.41 2.97
C THR A 510 -13.11 -5.91 4.40
N SER A 511 -12.04 -5.53 5.08
CA SER A 511 -11.68 -6.03 6.41
C SER A 511 -11.53 -4.92 7.43
N HIS A 512 -11.62 -5.27 8.71
CA HIS A 512 -11.12 -4.42 9.79
C HIS A 512 -9.61 -4.19 9.66
N ALA A 513 -9.16 -2.99 10.02
CA ALA A 513 -7.73 -2.66 10.09
C ALA A 513 -6.96 -3.57 11.05
N SER A 514 -7.56 -3.94 12.18
CA SER A 514 -6.98 -4.83 13.20
C SER A 514 -6.63 -6.24 12.69
N ASN A 515 -7.26 -6.71 11.60
CA ASN A 515 -6.95 -8.00 10.99
C ASN A 515 -5.69 -7.94 10.09
N VAL A 516 -5.26 -6.74 9.73
CA VAL A 516 -4.18 -6.51 8.76
C VAL A 516 -2.90 -6.01 9.43
N TRP A 517 -3.02 -5.04 10.35
CA TRP A 517 -1.89 -4.40 11.05
C TRP A 517 -1.82 -4.66 12.53
#